data_5118e71b948a3366d6d2258a20db5f74
#
_entry.id   5118e71b948a3366d6d2258a20db5f74
#
_cell.length_a   1.000
_cell.length_b   1.000
_cell.length_c   1.000
_cell.angle_alpha   90.00
_cell.angle_beta   90.00
_cell.angle_gamma   90.00
#
_symmetry.space_group_name_H-M   'P 1'
#
loop_
_entity.id
_entity.type
_entity.pdbx_description
1 polymer ?
#
loop_
_entity_poly.entity_id
_entity_poly.type
_entity_poly.pdbx_seq_one_letter_code
_entity_poly.pdbx_strand_id
1 'polypeptide(L)'
;MAQLTKAAEERIIRLLVLEGLADGKAIADYLASRDPASKTSSLTELIDRKFINEDMVARATAMIIGVPYVELKNITIDQDILSIIPQEAQVRVLAIPLGEKDGLLNVAMADVTNVQATDYLSNLLNRPIRVWMSSEHGIREMIEKNHGDFSGISEAVQEGKTEAAEDQTKAKTIVQDSPISKALNTILSYAVKTKASDIHIEPLEDSLIIRCRIDGVLRRIMELPKAIAPALVSRVKILSNLKIDEHRIPQDGQFAVSVEGKEVDLRIAISPVTWGEQVIIRLLDKTGVSMDIEKMGITGRALRSITAGIERPNGMILTSGPTGSGKSTTLYALIQKIKSEEINIVTLEDPVEYKMAGINQIQVNVDAGLTFASGLRSILRQDPDVVMVGEIRDSETASLAVQAALTGHLVFSTLHTNSAAGILPRLLDMGIEPFLLASTLNVVIGQRLVRRVTEKRELYKSSDIETKGINGIIGDILPQTDADVAKVSEDLGYPGLPVRSDEYYMLAKGINTKETPGGYKGRAGLYETIDVDEDIQKLIVSRATSAEIMRLAREKGTITMRQDGMLKVLSGITTMSEVNRVASDLT
;
A
#
# COMPACT_ATOMS: atom_id res chain seq x y z
N MET A 1 -26.90 13.96 19.58
CA MET A 1 -27.47 15.26 20.09
C MET A 1 -27.51 15.21 21.60
N ALA A 2 -27.05 16.29 22.30
CA ALA A 2 -27.26 16.41 23.74
C ALA A 2 -28.76 16.30 24.05
N GLN A 3 -29.13 15.67 25.18
CA GLN A 3 -30.54 15.55 25.58
C GLN A 3 -31.12 16.94 25.81
N LEU A 4 -31.84 17.45 24.82
CA LEU A 4 -32.56 18.69 24.92
C LEU A 4 -33.75 18.54 25.88
N THR A 5 -34.02 19.56 26.66
CA THR A 5 -35.24 19.57 27.51
C THR A 5 -36.48 19.71 26.61
N LYS A 6 -37.59 19.15 27.03
CA LYS A 6 -38.87 19.20 26.28
C LYS A 6 -39.25 20.66 25.89
N ALA A 7 -38.97 21.63 26.77
CA ALA A 7 -39.19 23.05 26.48
C ALA A 7 -38.29 23.59 25.39
N ALA A 8 -37.03 23.08 25.29
CA ALA A 8 -36.10 23.46 24.23
C ALA A 8 -36.53 22.89 22.88
N GLU A 9 -37.01 21.62 22.84
CA GLU A 9 -37.53 21.00 21.63
C GLU A 9 -38.76 21.76 21.09
N GLU A 10 -39.70 22.10 21.95
CA GLU A 10 -40.89 22.88 21.57
C GLU A 10 -40.50 24.27 21.00
N ARG A 11 -39.49 24.90 21.58
CA ARG A 11 -38.99 26.20 21.11
C ARG A 11 -38.33 26.11 19.73
N ILE A 12 -37.59 25.03 19.49
CA ILE A 12 -36.94 24.75 18.18
C ILE A 12 -38.05 24.50 17.14
N ILE A 13 -39.03 23.64 17.43
CA ILE A 13 -40.13 23.32 16.52
C ILE A 13 -40.91 24.60 16.16
N ARG A 14 -41.23 25.41 17.16
CA ARG A 14 -41.93 26.67 16.94
C ARG A 14 -41.13 27.61 16.03
N LEU A 15 -39.82 27.71 16.22
CA LEU A 15 -38.96 28.54 15.39
C LEU A 15 -38.88 28.07 13.95
N LEU A 16 -38.80 26.74 13.75
CA LEU A 16 -38.80 26.12 12.40
C LEU A 16 -40.04 26.46 11.61
N VAL A 17 -41.20 26.46 12.28
CA VAL A 17 -42.50 26.83 11.67
C VAL A 17 -42.57 28.35 11.39
N LEU A 18 -42.16 29.20 12.34
CA LEU A 18 -42.14 30.64 12.18
C LEU A 18 -41.25 31.15 11.04
N GLU A 19 -40.08 30.53 10.89
CA GLU A 19 -39.14 30.85 9.82
C GLU A 19 -39.51 30.22 8.46
N GLY A 20 -40.63 29.46 8.38
CA GLY A 20 -41.04 28.80 7.15
C GLY A 20 -40.15 27.67 6.70
N LEU A 21 -39.31 27.14 7.60
CA LEU A 21 -38.40 26.03 7.33
C LEU A 21 -39.10 24.68 7.38
N ALA A 22 -40.29 24.60 8.03
CA ALA A 22 -41.05 23.37 8.16
C ALA A 22 -42.56 23.64 8.04
N ASP A 23 -43.30 22.63 7.53
CA ASP A 23 -44.77 22.72 7.43
C ASP A 23 -45.43 22.61 8.81
N GLY A 24 -45.86 23.76 9.34
CA GLY A 24 -46.47 23.87 10.67
C GLY A 24 -47.75 23.06 10.83
N LYS A 25 -48.56 22.89 9.76
CA LYS A 25 -49.80 22.12 9.82
C LYS A 25 -49.51 20.63 9.93
N ALA A 26 -48.62 20.13 9.08
CA ALA A 26 -48.25 18.71 9.10
C ALA A 26 -47.56 18.30 10.42
N ILE A 27 -46.73 19.18 10.99
CA ILE A 27 -46.09 18.95 12.30
C ILE A 27 -47.14 18.97 13.43
N ALA A 28 -48.09 19.92 13.43
CA ALA A 28 -49.14 20.01 14.46
C ALA A 28 -50.07 18.79 14.45
N ASP A 29 -50.52 18.35 13.26
CA ASP A 29 -51.33 17.17 13.07
C ASP A 29 -50.63 15.90 13.56
N TYR A 30 -49.32 15.79 13.28
CA TYR A 30 -48.50 14.67 13.75
C TYR A 30 -48.35 14.67 15.28
N LEU A 31 -47.97 15.80 15.88
CA LEU A 31 -47.78 15.92 17.32
C LEU A 31 -49.07 15.69 18.11
N ALA A 32 -50.24 16.03 17.54
CA ALA A 32 -51.55 15.77 18.13
C ALA A 32 -51.89 14.25 18.10
N SER A 33 -51.38 13.50 17.14
CA SER A 33 -51.59 12.05 17.02
C SER A 33 -50.54 11.21 17.77
N ARG A 34 -49.56 11.85 18.39
CA ARG A 34 -48.47 11.18 19.08
C ARG A 34 -48.87 10.56 20.41
N ASP A 35 -48.38 9.38 20.72
CA ASP A 35 -48.57 8.75 22.03
C ASP A 35 -47.88 9.58 23.12
N PRO A 36 -48.63 10.08 24.13
CA PRO A 36 -48.06 10.86 25.23
C PRO A 36 -47.04 10.10 26.09
N ALA A 37 -47.02 8.76 26.02
CA ALA A 37 -46.10 7.90 26.76
C ALA A 37 -44.79 7.61 26.01
N SER A 38 -44.64 8.10 24.78
CA SER A 38 -43.38 7.92 24.00
C SER A 38 -42.20 8.55 24.72
N LYS A 39 -41.15 7.76 24.93
CA LYS A 39 -39.88 8.20 25.53
C LYS A 39 -38.90 8.82 24.50
N THR A 40 -39.23 8.74 23.22
CA THR A 40 -38.38 9.28 22.15
C THR A 40 -38.54 10.80 22.05
N SER A 41 -37.49 11.53 21.72
CA SER A 41 -37.55 12.97 21.47
C SER A 41 -38.49 13.31 20.33
N SER A 42 -39.29 14.39 20.48
CA SER A 42 -40.17 14.87 19.41
C SER A 42 -39.39 15.29 18.16
N LEU A 43 -38.22 15.87 18.33
CA LEU A 43 -37.33 16.24 17.20
C LEU A 43 -36.82 15.01 16.46
N THR A 44 -36.38 13.97 17.18
CA THR A 44 -35.93 12.70 16.58
C THR A 44 -37.03 12.05 15.74
N GLU A 45 -38.24 11.94 16.27
CA GLU A 45 -39.37 11.36 15.53
C GLU A 45 -39.75 12.17 14.29
N LEU A 46 -39.65 13.52 14.34
CA LEU A 46 -39.91 14.38 13.20
C LEU A 46 -38.81 14.26 12.12
N ILE A 47 -37.56 14.03 12.52
CA ILE A 47 -36.46 13.77 11.60
C ILE A 47 -36.62 12.40 10.93
N ASP A 48 -36.89 11.34 11.69
CA ASP A 48 -37.11 9.97 11.20
C ASP A 48 -38.22 9.90 10.16
N ARG A 49 -39.26 10.70 10.37
CA ARG A 49 -40.43 10.79 9.47
C ARG A 49 -40.23 11.81 8.34
N LYS A 50 -39.07 12.46 8.26
CA LYS A 50 -38.71 13.42 7.20
C LYS A 50 -39.57 14.69 7.17
N PHE A 51 -40.22 15.08 8.26
CA PHE A 51 -40.87 16.38 8.39
C PHE A 51 -39.87 17.53 8.50
N ILE A 52 -38.71 17.27 9.12
CA ILE A 52 -37.59 18.17 9.28
C ILE A 52 -36.29 17.36 9.06
N ASN A 53 -35.18 18.06 8.88
CA ASN A 53 -33.86 17.46 8.81
C ASN A 53 -32.91 18.04 9.88
N GLU A 54 -31.75 17.41 10.09
CA GLU A 54 -30.78 17.84 11.10
C GLU A 54 -30.24 19.26 10.86
N ASP A 55 -30.07 19.67 9.59
CA ASP A 55 -29.60 21.00 9.24
C ASP A 55 -30.62 22.08 9.65
N MET A 56 -31.92 21.81 9.48
CA MET A 56 -32.97 22.73 9.95
C MET A 56 -32.92 22.85 11.47
N VAL A 57 -32.77 21.77 12.20
CA VAL A 57 -32.67 21.77 13.67
C VAL A 57 -31.43 22.52 14.13
N ALA A 58 -30.26 22.28 13.51
CA ALA A 58 -29.03 22.98 13.83
C ALA A 58 -29.15 24.49 13.56
N ARG A 59 -29.76 24.87 12.43
CA ARG A 59 -29.99 26.29 12.08
C ARG A 59 -30.90 26.97 13.09
N ALA A 60 -32.02 26.36 13.49
CA ALA A 60 -32.91 26.89 14.50
C ALA A 60 -32.23 26.98 15.88
N THR A 61 -31.41 26.01 16.22
CA THR A 61 -30.64 26.01 17.47
C THR A 61 -29.59 27.15 17.47
N ALA A 62 -28.89 27.37 16.37
CA ALA A 62 -27.94 28.44 16.20
C ALA A 62 -28.59 29.83 16.41
N MET A 63 -29.80 30.02 15.87
CA MET A 63 -30.59 31.24 16.07
C MET A 63 -30.99 31.44 17.55
N ILE A 64 -31.34 30.40 18.26
CA ILE A 64 -31.71 30.46 19.68
C ILE A 64 -30.51 30.84 20.55
N ILE A 65 -29.33 30.28 20.24
CA ILE A 65 -28.08 30.49 20.99
C ILE A 65 -27.40 31.83 20.60
N GLY A 66 -27.70 32.35 19.42
CA GLY A 66 -27.11 33.59 18.92
C GLY A 66 -25.72 33.42 18.29
N VAL A 67 -25.45 32.22 17.73
CA VAL A 67 -24.21 31.92 17.01
C VAL A 67 -24.47 31.79 15.49
N PRO A 68 -23.49 32.08 14.63
CA PRO A 68 -23.68 31.89 13.20
C PRO A 68 -23.81 30.40 12.83
N TYR A 69 -24.67 30.10 11.84
CA TYR A 69 -24.85 28.79 11.27
C TYR A 69 -24.12 28.63 9.94
N VAL A 70 -23.57 27.46 9.67
CA VAL A 70 -22.95 27.10 8.39
C VAL A 70 -23.43 25.73 7.91
N GLU A 71 -23.88 25.68 6.65
CA GLU A 71 -24.22 24.43 5.97
C GLU A 71 -22.97 23.91 5.24
N LEU A 72 -22.42 22.77 5.68
CA LEU A 72 -21.16 22.25 5.19
C LEU A 72 -21.27 21.50 3.85
N LYS A 73 -22.47 21.09 3.46
CA LYS A 73 -22.71 20.23 2.28
C LYS A 73 -22.16 20.82 0.97
N ASN A 74 -22.21 22.13 0.81
CA ASN A 74 -21.83 22.84 -0.42
C ASN A 74 -20.52 23.62 -0.29
N ILE A 75 -19.75 23.43 0.79
CA ILE A 75 -18.52 24.16 1.05
C ILE A 75 -17.32 23.25 0.72
N THR A 76 -16.36 23.79 -0.03
CA THR A 76 -15.05 23.18 -0.21
C THR A 76 -14.06 23.91 0.69
N ILE A 77 -13.39 23.17 1.57
CA ILE A 77 -12.40 23.73 2.49
C ILE A 77 -11.02 23.24 2.04
N ASP A 78 -10.05 24.13 1.94
CA ASP A 78 -8.68 23.78 1.55
C ASP A 78 -8.03 22.83 2.56
N GLN A 79 -7.20 21.94 2.06
CA GLN A 79 -6.48 20.94 2.87
C GLN A 79 -5.60 21.57 3.96
N ASP A 80 -4.98 22.72 3.65
CA ASP A 80 -4.13 23.43 4.60
C ASP A 80 -4.97 23.97 5.79
N ILE A 81 -6.20 24.38 5.53
CA ILE A 81 -7.15 24.80 6.57
C ILE A 81 -7.64 23.60 7.38
N LEU A 82 -8.01 22.50 6.71
CA LEU A 82 -8.47 21.28 7.37
C LEU A 82 -7.42 20.67 8.29
N SER A 83 -6.15 20.75 7.91
CA SER A 83 -5.03 20.23 8.70
C SER A 83 -4.72 21.03 9.97
N ILE A 84 -5.30 22.24 10.13
CA ILE A 84 -5.11 23.07 11.31
C ILE A 84 -5.61 22.37 12.57
N ILE A 85 -6.76 21.69 12.49
CA ILE A 85 -7.27 20.86 13.58
C ILE A 85 -6.88 19.40 13.28
N PRO A 86 -6.10 18.73 14.12
CA PRO A 86 -5.80 17.30 13.94
C PRO A 86 -7.08 16.47 13.78
N GLN A 87 -7.06 15.47 12.90
CA GLN A 87 -8.22 14.63 12.59
C GLN A 87 -8.86 14.03 13.86
N GLU A 88 -8.04 13.56 14.79
CA GLU A 88 -8.48 13.00 16.07
C GLU A 88 -9.32 14.01 16.89
N ALA A 89 -8.90 15.28 16.87
CA ALA A 89 -9.64 16.35 17.53
C ALA A 89 -10.93 16.68 16.77
N GLN A 90 -10.91 16.67 15.41
CA GLN A 90 -12.11 16.89 14.60
C GLN A 90 -13.20 15.84 14.91
N VAL A 91 -12.81 14.58 14.98
CA VAL A 91 -13.73 13.46 15.29
C VAL A 91 -14.18 13.51 16.75
N ARG A 92 -13.25 13.76 17.69
CA ARG A 92 -13.53 13.73 19.14
C ARG A 92 -14.53 14.78 19.58
N VAL A 93 -14.44 15.99 19.03
CA VAL A 93 -15.29 17.12 19.43
C VAL A 93 -16.28 17.53 18.34
N LEU A 94 -16.37 16.76 17.24
CA LEU A 94 -17.22 17.07 16.08
C LEU A 94 -17.06 18.52 15.63
N ALA A 95 -15.84 18.88 15.21
CA ALA A 95 -15.46 20.22 14.82
C ALA A 95 -14.64 20.24 13.53
N ILE A 96 -14.91 21.22 12.66
CA ILE A 96 -14.23 21.43 11.37
C ILE A 96 -13.72 22.87 11.30
N PRO A 97 -12.44 23.13 10.95
CA PRO A 97 -11.96 24.47 10.68
C PRO A 97 -12.52 24.99 9.36
N LEU A 98 -13.05 26.21 9.36
CA LEU A 98 -13.65 26.87 8.18
C LEU A 98 -12.69 27.85 7.49
N GLY A 99 -11.63 28.28 8.19
CA GLY A 99 -10.69 29.29 7.74
C GLY A 99 -10.49 30.43 8.72
N GLU A 100 -9.55 31.29 8.42
CA GLU A 100 -9.22 32.43 9.28
C GLU A 100 -9.89 33.72 8.78
N LYS A 101 -10.45 34.49 9.70
CA LYS A 101 -10.99 35.82 9.45
C LYS A 101 -10.78 36.70 10.67
N ASP A 102 -10.31 37.93 10.46
CA ASP A 102 -10.04 38.90 11.51
C ASP A 102 -9.07 38.40 12.61
N GLY A 103 -8.10 37.54 12.25
CA GLY A 103 -7.14 36.97 13.18
C GLY A 103 -7.71 35.84 14.06
N LEU A 104 -8.94 35.41 13.82
CA LEU A 104 -9.59 34.29 14.52
C LEU A 104 -9.83 33.12 13.58
N LEU A 105 -9.59 31.92 14.08
CA LEU A 105 -9.96 30.69 13.36
C LEU A 105 -11.46 30.43 13.54
N ASN A 106 -12.22 30.42 12.45
CA ASN A 106 -13.61 30.00 12.46
C ASN A 106 -13.68 28.47 12.49
N VAL A 107 -14.47 27.92 13.40
CA VAL A 107 -14.62 26.47 13.58
C VAL A 107 -16.11 26.12 13.63
N ALA A 108 -16.56 25.24 12.72
CA ALA A 108 -17.89 24.65 12.77
C ALA A 108 -17.93 23.53 13.81
N MET A 109 -18.92 23.52 14.69
CA MET A 109 -19.11 22.52 15.73
C MET A 109 -20.55 22.03 15.75
N ALA A 110 -20.76 20.76 16.10
CA ALA A 110 -22.10 20.17 16.26
C ALA A 110 -22.78 20.64 17.57
N ASP A 111 -21.97 20.86 18.60
CA ASP A 111 -22.45 21.36 19.90
C ASP A 111 -21.58 22.56 20.34
N VAL A 112 -22.07 23.74 20.07
CA VAL A 112 -21.40 25.00 20.44
C VAL A 112 -21.58 25.37 21.92
N THR A 113 -22.42 24.65 22.66
CA THR A 113 -22.64 24.84 24.10
C THR A 113 -21.64 24.08 24.95
N ASN A 114 -20.88 23.16 24.34
CA ASN A 114 -19.86 22.39 25.02
C ASN A 114 -18.57 23.22 25.22
N VAL A 115 -18.53 23.97 26.32
CA VAL A 115 -17.41 24.84 26.68
C VAL A 115 -16.10 24.04 26.80
N GLN A 116 -16.15 22.79 27.30
CA GLN A 116 -14.95 21.95 27.43
C GLN A 116 -14.36 21.61 26.05
N ALA A 117 -15.19 21.37 25.04
CA ALA A 117 -14.74 21.12 23.67
C ALA A 117 -14.12 22.38 23.04
N THR A 118 -14.71 23.55 23.29
CA THR A 118 -14.19 24.83 22.80
C THR A 118 -12.85 25.18 23.47
N ASP A 119 -12.74 25.02 24.78
CA ASP A 119 -11.50 25.22 25.53
C ASP A 119 -10.41 24.23 25.10
N TYR A 120 -10.77 22.98 24.91
CA TYR A 120 -9.85 21.96 24.41
C TYR A 120 -9.26 22.34 23.04
N LEU A 121 -10.10 22.76 22.08
CA LEU A 121 -9.62 23.21 20.76
C LEU A 121 -8.77 24.46 20.85
N SER A 122 -9.16 25.46 21.65
CA SER A 122 -8.41 26.69 21.82
C SER A 122 -7.02 26.43 22.42
N ASN A 123 -6.93 25.56 23.41
CA ASN A 123 -5.67 25.15 24.03
C ASN A 123 -4.81 24.30 23.06
N LEU A 124 -5.40 23.36 22.34
CA LEU A 124 -4.70 22.52 21.36
C LEU A 124 -4.06 23.36 20.26
N LEU A 125 -4.75 24.41 19.81
CA LEU A 125 -4.31 25.29 18.73
C LEU A 125 -3.49 26.48 19.24
N ASN A 126 -3.41 26.67 20.55
CA ASN A 126 -2.75 27.81 21.22
C ASN A 126 -3.20 29.18 20.64
N ARG A 127 -4.50 29.30 20.33
CA ARG A 127 -5.11 30.51 19.78
C ARG A 127 -6.64 30.55 20.01
N PRO A 128 -7.25 31.74 20.06
CA PRO A 128 -8.69 31.88 20.18
C PRO A 128 -9.40 31.42 18.90
N ILE A 129 -10.56 30.79 19.08
CA ILE A 129 -11.42 30.32 17.98
C ILE A 129 -12.78 31.05 18.01
N ARG A 130 -13.41 31.19 16.84
CA ARG A 130 -14.79 31.64 16.70
C ARG A 130 -15.66 30.46 16.27
N VAL A 131 -16.62 30.08 17.12
CA VAL A 131 -17.48 28.94 16.87
C VAL A 131 -18.66 29.26 15.95
N TRP A 132 -18.94 28.36 15.05
CA TRP A 132 -20.08 28.34 14.15
C TRP A 132 -20.84 27.06 14.40
N MET A 133 -22.16 27.07 14.31
CA MET A 133 -22.94 25.87 14.44
C MET A 133 -23.14 25.19 13.08
N SER A 134 -23.06 23.86 13.05
CA SER A 134 -23.43 23.04 11.90
C SER A 134 -24.16 21.78 12.37
N SER A 135 -24.81 21.06 11.45
CA SER A 135 -25.41 19.77 11.79
C SER A 135 -24.33 18.73 12.08
N GLU A 136 -24.63 17.79 12.97
CA GLU A 136 -23.73 16.67 13.26
C GLU A 136 -23.48 15.84 12.02
N HIS A 137 -24.54 15.56 11.25
CA HIS A 137 -24.43 14.86 9.96
C HIS A 137 -23.51 15.60 8.97
N GLY A 138 -23.68 16.92 8.80
CA GLY A 138 -22.84 17.72 7.90
C GLY A 138 -21.36 17.73 8.30
N ILE A 139 -21.05 17.79 9.61
CA ILE A 139 -19.67 17.70 10.11
C ILE A 139 -19.10 16.31 9.85
N ARG A 140 -19.85 15.23 10.15
CA ARG A 140 -19.42 13.85 9.89
C ARG A 140 -19.18 13.59 8.40
N GLU A 141 -20.13 14.00 7.54
CA GLU A 141 -19.99 13.89 6.09
C GLU A 141 -18.73 14.64 5.58
N MET A 142 -18.45 15.82 6.12
CA MET A 142 -17.26 16.59 5.77
C MET A 142 -15.97 15.91 6.25
N ILE A 143 -15.95 15.34 7.45
CA ILE A 143 -14.82 14.54 7.97
C ILE A 143 -14.61 13.32 7.09
N GLU A 144 -15.66 12.58 6.74
CA GLU A 144 -15.62 11.41 5.87
C GLU A 144 -15.10 11.75 4.46
N LYS A 145 -15.67 12.77 3.85
CA LYS A 145 -15.28 13.26 2.52
C LYS A 145 -13.80 13.67 2.46
N ASN A 146 -13.27 14.17 3.58
CA ASN A 146 -11.92 14.72 3.63
C ASN A 146 -10.86 13.74 4.16
N HIS A 147 -11.23 12.73 4.95
CA HIS A 147 -10.29 11.81 5.60
C HIS A 147 -10.52 10.32 5.27
N GLY A 148 -11.51 9.98 4.44
CA GLY A 148 -11.94 8.61 4.17
C GLY A 148 -12.96 8.11 5.21
N ASP A 149 -13.66 7.03 4.86
CA ASP A 149 -14.79 6.48 5.63
C ASP A 149 -14.31 5.74 6.90
N PHE A 150 -14.00 6.49 7.95
CA PHE A 150 -13.62 5.97 9.27
C PHE A 150 -14.66 6.21 10.36
N SER A 151 -15.82 6.79 10.02
CA SER A 151 -16.90 7.09 11.00
C SER A 151 -17.44 5.84 11.68
N GLY A 152 -17.57 4.74 10.93
CA GLY A 152 -18.01 3.45 11.47
C GLY A 152 -17.11 2.87 12.56
N ILE A 153 -15.83 3.30 12.62
CA ILE A 153 -14.90 2.84 13.66
C ILE A 153 -15.13 3.60 14.96
N SER A 154 -15.42 4.90 14.92
CA SER A 154 -15.67 5.70 16.13
C SER A 154 -16.98 5.27 16.83
N GLU A 155 -18.00 4.93 16.07
CA GLU A 155 -19.27 4.39 16.60
C GLU A 155 -19.05 2.98 17.17
N ALA A 156 -18.36 2.12 16.44
CA ALA A 156 -17.97 0.78 16.89
C ALA A 156 -17.12 0.79 18.17
N VAL A 157 -16.27 1.82 18.33
CA VAL A 157 -15.42 2.03 19.51
C VAL A 157 -16.24 2.44 20.75
N GLN A 158 -17.27 3.28 20.57
CA GLN A 158 -18.13 3.69 21.68
C GLN A 158 -19.07 2.57 22.12
N GLU A 159 -19.65 1.84 21.18
CA GLU A 159 -20.50 0.66 21.47
C GLU A 159 -19.69 -0.49 22.10
N GLY A 160 -18.47 -0.77 21.61
CA GLY A 160 -17.59 -1.81 22.18
C GLY A 160 -17.06 -1.51 23.59
N LYS A 161 -17.01 -0.24 24.03
CA LYS A 161 -16.70 0.12 25.43
C LYS A 161 -17.84 -0.23 26.38
N THR A 162 -19.08 -0.17 25.91
CA THR A 162 -20.27 -0.53 26.70
C THR A 162 -20.42 -2.05 26.81
N GLU A 163 -20.14 -2.78 25.71
CA GLU A 163 -20.18 -4.25 25.70
C GLU A 163 -19.02 -4.91 26.47
N ALA A 164 -17.81 -4.35 26.41
CA ALA A 164 -16.65 -4.88 27.15
C ALA A 164 -16.81 -4.81 28.68
N ALA A 165 -17.72 -3.96 29.18
CA ALA A 165 -18.04 -3.88 30.61
C ALA A 165 -19.11 -4.91 31.06
N GLU A 166 -19.90 -5.47 30.13
CA GLU A 166 -20.99 -6.40 30.44
C GLU A 166 -20.69 -7.87 30.14
N ASP A 167 -19.65 -8.21 29.37
CA ASP A 167 -19.50 -9.54 28.77
C ASP A 167 -18.36 -10.39 29.39
N GLN A 168 -18.28 -10.45 30.72
CA GLN A 168 -17.50 -11.52 31.40
C GLN A 168 -18.25 -12.85 31.56
N THR A 169 -19.48 -12.98 31.10
CA THR A 169 -20.33 -14.16 31.44
C THR A 169 -21.03 -14.87 30.28
N LYS A 170 -20.89 -14.48 29.02
CA LYS A 170 -21.57 -15.20 27.92
C LYS A 170 -20.69 -15.46 26.70
N ALA A 171 -19.97 -16.56 26.73
CA ALA A 171 -19.52 -17.22 25.51
C ALA A 171 -20.69 -17.86 24.81
N LYS A 172 -21.06 -17.35 23.66
CA LYS A 172 -21.72 -17.96 22.48
C LYS A 172 -22.69 -17.01 21.80
N THR A 173 -22.27 -16.38 20.76
CA THR A 173 -22.96 -16.32 19.46
C THR A 173 -22.15 -15.39 18.57
N ILE A 174 -21.60 -15.93 17.47
CA ILE A 174 -20.85 -15.18 16.47
C ILE A 174 -21.87 -14.28 15.75
N VAL A 175 -21.98 -13.04 16.18
CA VAL A 175 -22.80 -12.03 15.48
C VAL A 175 -21.87 -11.36 14.45
N GLN A 176 -22.22 -11.47 13.17
CA GLN A 176 -21.51 -10.82 12.05
C GLN A 176 -21.50 -9.28 12.15
N ASP A 177 -22.30 -8.71 13.03
CA ASP A 177 -22.54 -7.27 13.18
C ASP A 177 -21.89 -6.63 14.43
N SER A 178 -20.90 -7.28 15.04
CA SER A 178 -20.25 -6.66 16.20
C SER A 178 -19.44 -5.41 15.79
N PRO A 179 -19.37 -4.39 16.66
CA PRO A 179 -18.58 -3.17 16.43
C PRO A 179 -17.14 -3.45 16.01
N ILE A 180 -16.52 -4.46 16.61
CA ILE A 180 -15.14 -4.89 16.29
C ILE A 180 -15.05 -5.48 14.88
N SER A 181 -16.06 -6.21 14.41
CA SER A 181 -16.13 -6.73 13.06
C SER A 181 -16.23 -5.60 12.03
N LYS A 182 -17.06 -4.59 12.32
CA LYS A 182 -17.19 -3.39 11.48
C LYS A 182 -15.85 -2.64 11.40
N ALA A 183 -15.17 -2.44 12.54
CA ALA A 183 -13.85 -1.80 12.58
C ALA A 183 -12.80 -2.54 11.73
N LEU A 184 -12.71 -3.88 11.88
CA LEU A 184 -11.79 -4.68 11.06
C LEU A 184 -12.14 -4.60 9.56
N ASN A 185 -13.41 -4.70 9.21
CA ASN A 185 -13.87 -4.60 7.82
C ASN A 185 -13.52 -3.23 7.21
N THR A 186 -13.66 -2.14 7.97
CA THR A 186 -13.28 -0.79 7.51
C THR A 186 -11.79 -0.68 7.27
N ILE A 187 -10.95 -1.23 8.17
CA ILE A 187 -9.49 -1.27 7.99
C ILE A 187 -9.13 -2.06 6.72
N LEU A 188 -9.75 -3.24 6.51
CA LEU A 188 -9.52 -4.08 5.35
C LEU A 188 -9.98 -3.39 4.05
N SER A 189 -11.17 -2.76 4.05
CA SER A 189 -11.69 -2.01 2.92
C SER A 189 -10.78 -0.86 2.53
N TYR A 190 -10.29 -0.09 3.50
CA TYR A 190 -9.32 0.97 3.25
C TYR A 190 -8.03 0.44 2.62
N ALA A 191 -7.48 -0.65 3.16
CA ALA A 191 -6.26 -1.25 2.64
C ALA A 191 -6.43 -1.75 1.20
N VAL A 192 -7.57 -2.37 0.88
CA VAL A 192 -7.90 -2.83 -0.49
C VAL A 192 -8.05 -1.64 -1.44
N LYS A 193 -8.81 -0.59 -1.06
CA LYS A 193 -9.00 0.64 -1.86
C LYS A 193 -7.69 1.34 -2.18
N THR A 194 -6.79 1.41 -1.20
CA THR A 194 -5.49 2.07 -1.36
C THR A 194 -4.41 1.16 -1.94
N LYS A 195 -4.75 -0.10 -2.27
CA LYS A 195 -3.81 -1.13 -2.74
C LYS A 195 -2.62 -1.31 -1.79
N ALA A 196 -2.88 -1.28 -0.50
CA ALA A 196 -1.87 -1.56 0.49
C ALA A 196 -1.38 -3.01 0.37
N SER A 197 -0.09 -3.24 0.54
CA SER A 197 0.49 -4.60 0.58
C SER A 197 0.36 -5.25 1.95
N ASP A 198 0.47 -4.44 3.02
CA ASP A 198 0.45 -4.94 4.40
C ASP A 198 -0.33 -3.95 5.29
N ILE A 199 -1.03 -4.49 6.29
CA ILE A 199 -1.62 -3.76 7.42
C ILE A 199 -0.86 -4.17 8.67
N HIS A 200 -0.44 -3.20 9.45
CA HIS A 200 0.21 -3.38 10.74
C HIS A 200 -0.74 -2.85 11.82
N ILE A 201 -1.10 -3.71 12.75
CA ILE A 201 -1.88 -3.40 13.96
C ILE A 201 -0.91 -3.51 15.14
N GLU A 202 -0.52 -2.37 15.70
CA GLU A 202 0.60 -2.27 16.62
C GLU A 202 0.15 -1.68 17.96
N PRO A 203 0.14 -2.49 19.05
CA PRO A 203 -0.17 -1.98 20.37
C PRO A 203 1.01 -1.16 20.92
N LEU A 204 0.70 0.01 21.46
CA LEU A 204 1.57 0.86 22.24
C LEU A 204 1.16 0.84 23.72
N GLU A 205 1.83 1.66 24.54
CA GLU A 205 1.53 1.77 25.97
C GLU A 205 0.09 2.18 26.22
N ASP A 206 -0.39 3.22 25.55
CA ASP A 206 -1.72 3.82 25.78
C ASP A 206 -2.66 3.73 24.58
N SER A 207 -2.18 3.27 23.43
CA SER A 207 -2.95 3.28 22.18
C SER A 207 -2.67 2.07 21.30
N LEU A 208 -3.46 1.93 20.23
CA LEU A 208 -3.30 0.94 19.17
C LEU A 208 -3.12 1.69 17.85
N ILE A 209 -1.98 1.56 17.20
CA ILE A 209 -1.71 2.20 15.91
C ILE A 209 -1.99 1.24 14.77
N ILE A 210 -2.71 1.72 13.76
CA ILE A 210 -2.90 1.03 12.49
C ILE A 210 -2.06 1.73 11.44
N ARG A 211 -1.17 0.97 10.79
CA ARG A 211 -0.36 1.44 9.67
C ARG A 211 -0.61 0.57 8.44
N CYS A 212 -0.64 1.17 7.28
CA CYS A 212 -0.70 0.45 6.00
C CYS A 212 0.59 0.70 5.19
N ARG A 213 1.09 -0.34 4.55
CA ARG A 213 2.19 -0.20 3.59
C ARG A 213 1.62 0.05 2.21
N ILE A 214 1.71 1.29 1.73
CA ILE A 214 1.21 1.71 0.42
C ILE A 214 2.42 2.08 -0.44
N ASP A 215 2.51 1.48 -1.63
CA ASP A 215 3.65 1.63 -2.55
C ASP A 215 5.03 1.45 -1.85
N GLY A 216 5.11 0.48 -0.94
CA GLY A 216 6.33 0.13 -0.20
C GLY A 216 6.62 0.98 1.04
N VAL A 217 5.86 2.05 1.30
CA VAL A 217 6.05 2.95 2.43
C VAL A 217 4.99 2.72 3.49
N LEU A 218 5.39 2.51 4.75
CA LEU A 218 4.49 2.43 5.90
C LEU A 218 3.94 3.82 6.22
N ARG A 219 2.60 3.92 6.32
CA ARG A 219 1.88 5.14 6.69
C ARG A 219 0.97 4.86 7.87
N ARG A 220 0.96 5.74 8.85
CA ARG A 220 -0.03 5.72 9.92
C ARG A 220 -1.38 6.14 9.36
N ILE A 221 -2.40 5.30 9.54
CA ILE A 221 -3.74 5.51 9.03
C ILE A 221 -4.66 6.01 10.12
N MET A 222 -4.56 5.37 11.31
CA MET A 222 -5.37 5.75 12.47
C MET A 222 -4.70 5.33 13.77
N GLU A 223 -5.21 5.88 14.85
CA GLU A 223 -4.93 5.47 16.22
C GLU A 223 -6.24 5.16 16.94
N LEU A 224 -6.27 4.05 17.64
CA LEU A 224 -7.43 3.55 18.37
C LEU A 224 -7.10 3.45 19.86
N PRO A 225 -8.11 3.51 20.75
CA PRO A 225 -7.90 3.24 22.17
C PRO A 225 -7.35 1.83 22.41
N LYS A 226 -6.37 1.68 23.29
CA LYS A 226 -5.75 0.39 23.63
C LYS A 226 -6.76 -0.68 24.06
N ALA A 227 -7.85 -0.29 24.69
CA ALA A 227 -8.90 -1.20 25.16
C ALA A 227 -9.50 -2.09 24.05
N ILE A 228 -9.38 -1.68 22.76
CA ILE A 228 -9.90 -2.43 21.62
C ILE A 228 -8.93 -3.50 21.13
N ALA A 229 -7.64 -3.37 21.44
CA ALA A 229 -6.61 -4.26 20.91
C ALA A 229 -6.90 -5.75 21.17
N PRO A 230 -7.28 -6.21 22.39
CA PRO A 230 -7.53 -7.63 22.63
C PRO A 230 -8.70 -8.18 21.79
N ALA A 231 -9.79 -7.40 21.66
CA ALA A 231 -10.96 -7.82 20.91
C ALA A 231 -10.69 -7.87 19.39
N LEU A 232 -9.92 -6.90 18.86
CA LEU A 232 -9.53 -6.87 17.46
C LEU A 232 -8.58 -8.04 17.13
N VAL A 233 -7.58 -8.32 17.98
CA VAL A 233 -6.65 -9.45 17.82
C VAL A 233 -7.41 -10.77 17.90
N SER A 234 -8.30 -10.95 18.88
CA SER A 234 -9.13 -12.16 19.00
C SER A 234 -9.99 -12.37 17.75
N ARG A 235 -10.58 -11.30 17.19
CA ARG A 235 -11.34 -11.41 15.94
C ARG A 235 -10.50 -11.86 14.77
N VAL A 236 -9.28 -11.34 14.63
CA VAL A 236 -8.33 -11.79 13.59
C VAL A 236 -7.96 -13.25 13.81
N LYS A 237 -7.67 -13.68 15.04
CA LYS A 237 -7.36 -15.09 15.36
C LYS A 237 -8.52 -16.02 14.98
N ILE A 238 -9.77 -15.65 15.29
CA ILE A 238 -10.97 -16.43 14.94
C ILE A 238 -11.05 -16.60 13.41
N LEU A 239 -10.93 -15.51 12.65
CA LEU A 239 -11.02 -15.54 11.19
C LEU A 239 -9.90 -16.35 10.54
N SER A 240 -8.73 -16.38 11.16
CA SER A 240 -7.54 -17.09 10.69
C SER A 240 -7.41 -18.51 11.23
N ASN A 241 -8.39 -18.99 12.01
CA ASN A 241 -8.39 -20.29 12.69
C ASN A 241 -7.17 -20.50 13.61
N LEU A 242 -6.75 -19.44 14.33
CA LEU A 242 -5.65 -19.43 15.27
C LEU A 242 -6.14 -19.65 16.71
N LYS A 243 -5.23 -20.04 17.61
CA LYS A 243 -5.53 -20.25 19.02
C LYS A 243 -5.79 -18.92 19.72
N ILE A 244 -7.02 -18.71 20.21
CA ILE A 244 -7.44 -17.44 20.81
C ILE A 244 -6.78 -17.23 22.18
N ASP A 245 -6.60 -18.29 22.93
CA ASP A 245 -6.06 -18.34 24.30
C ASP A 245 -4.54 -18.37 24.36
N GLU A 246 -3.85 -18.48 23.23
CA GLU A 246 -2.37 -18.47 23.18
C GLU A 246 -1.86 -17.06 22.81
N HIS A 247 -1.13 -16.43 23.74
CA HIS A 247 -0.61 -15.06 23.63
C HIS A 247 0.91 -14.98 23.76
N ARG A 248 1.60 -16.11 23.98
CA ARG A 248 3.03 -16.14 24.34
C ARG A 248 3.95 -16.51 23.18
N ILE A 249 3.40 -17.08 22.12
CA ILE A 249 4.16 -17.53 20.96
C ILE A 249 3.60 -16.91 19.68
N PRO A 250 4.43 -16.72 18.65
CA PRO A 250 3.96 -16.32 17.32
C PRO A 250 2.98 -17.33 16.74
N GLN A 251 2.03 -16.82 15.95
CA GLN A 251 1.04 -17.63 15.22
C GLN A 251 0.88 -17.09 13.81
N ASP A 252 0.85 -17.99 12.84
CA ASP A 252 0.64 -17.68 11.43
C ASP A 252 -0.67 -18.31 10.95
N GLY A 253 -1.42 -17.57 10.12
CA GLY A 253 -2.70 -18.03 9.59
C GLY A 253 -3.06 -17.35 8.28
N GLN A 254 -4.21 -17.74 7.75
CA GLN A 254 -4.73 -17.16 6.52
C GLN A 254 -6.26 -17.22 6.49
N PHE A 255 -6.86 -16.26 5.83
CA PHE A 255 -8.28 -16.29 5.48
C PHE A 255 -8.54 -15.44 4.24
N ALA A 256 -9.70 -15.61 3.60
CA ALA A 256 -10.14 -14.80 2.48
C ALA A 256 -11.28 -13.89 2.90
N VAL A 257 -11.31 -12.69 2.34
CA VAL A 257 -12.41 -11.73 2.53
C VAL A 257 -12.92 -11.26 1.17
N SER A 258 -14.21 -11.00 1.10
CA SER A 258 -14.81 -10.30 -0.04
C SER A 258 -14.97 -8.82 0.33
N VAL A 259 -14.24 -7.95 -0.35
CA VAL A 259 -14.32 -6.50 -0.18
C VAL A 259 -14.78 -5.89 -1.50
N GLU A 260 -15.92 -5.22 -1.49
CA GLU A 260 -16.51 -4.58 -2.70
C GLU A 260 -16.62 -5.53 -3.90
N GLY A 261 -16.97 -6.79 -3.64
CA GLY A 261 -17.11 -7.83 -4.68
C GLY A 261 -15.80 -8.42 -5.18
N LYS A 262 -14.66 -8.07 -4.58
CA LYS A 262 -13.35 -8.67 -4.87
C LYS A 262 -12.95 -9.61 -3.75
N GLU A 263 -12.56 -10.82 -4.11
CA GLU A 263 -11.94 -11.75 -3.17
C GLU A 263 -10.46 -11.40 -2.99
N VAL A 264 -10.06 -11.22 -1.74
CA VAL A 264 -8.67 -10.94 -1.34
C VAL A 264 -8.24 -12.00 -0.34
N ASP A 265 -7.17 -12.72 -0.65
CA ASP A 265 -6.54 -13.63 0.29
C ASP A 265 -5.64 -12.83 1.25
N LEU A 266 -5.73 -13.14 2.52
CA LEU A 266 -4.98 -12.49 3.59
C LEU A 266 -4.08 -13.50 4.28
N ARG A 267 -2.81 -13.15 4.48
CA ARG A 267 -1.87 -13.89 5.35
C ARG A 267 -1.66 -13.08 6.61
N ILE A 268 -1.78 -13.74 7.73
CA ILE A 268 -1.75 -13.14 9.05
C ILE A 268 -0.55 -13.68 9.82
N ALA A 269 0.25 -12.78 10.38
CA ALA A 269 1.26 -13.10 11.37
C ALA A 269 0.94 -12.33 12.66
N ILE A 270 0.83 -13.05 13.78
CA ILE A 270 0.60 -12.47 15.10
C ILE A 270 1.81 -12.79 15.97
N SER A 271 2.36 -11.79 16.63
CA SER A 271 3.50 -11.97 17.51
C SER A 271 3.31 -11.22 18.82
N PRO A 272 3.68 -11.82 19.97
CA PRO A 272 3.71 -11.13 21.23
C PRO A 272 4.77 -10.03 21.21
N VAL A 273 4.39 -8.86 21.71
CA VAL A 273 5.26 -7.69 21.85
C VAL A 273 5.08 -7.10 23.25
N THR A 274 5.92 -6.13 23.64
CA THR A 274 5.92 -5.56 25.00
C THR A 274 4.54 -5.09 25.48
N TRP A 275 3.74 -4.51 24.57
CA TRP A 275 2.47 -3.87 24.92
C TRP A 275 1.22 -4.70 24.53
N GLY A 276 1.38 -5.96 24.14
CA GLY A 276 0.31 -6.87 23.75
C GLY A 276 0.69 -7.77 22.59
N GLU A 277 -0.19 -7.95 21.61
CA GLU A 277 0.08 -8.73 20.40
C GLU A 277 0.03 -7.81 19.16
N GLN A 278 1.09 -7.83 18.39
CA GLN A 278 1.15 -7.18 17.07
C GLN A 278 0.55 -8.12 16.03
N VAL A 279 -0.26 -7.56 15.14
CA VAL A 279 -0.79 -8.28 13.98
C VAL A 279 -0.27 -7.65 12.70
N ILE A 280 0.24 -8.47 11.81
CA ILE A 280 0.58 -8.09 10.43
C ILE A 280 -0.33 -8.87 9.50
N ILE A 281 -1.06 -8.14 8.65
CA ILE A 281 -1.94 -8.72 7.64
C ILE A 281 -1.37 -8.37 6.27
N ARG A 282 -0.92 -9.35 5.51
CA ARG A 282 -0.49 -9.19 4.13
C ARG A 282 -1.67 -9.43 3.19
N LEU A 283 -1.92 -8.48 2.31
CA LEU A 283 -2.95 -8.58 1.29
C LEU A 283 -2.37 -9.19 0.01
N LEU A 284 -3.01 -10.24 -0.48
CA LEU A 284 -2.66 -10.91 -1.73
C LEU A 284 -3.73 -10.57 -2.77
N ASP A 285 -3.56 -9.43 -3.44
CA ASP A 285 -4.48 -8.99 -4.50
C ASP A 285 -4.19 -9.73 -5.80
N LYS A 286 -5.13 -10.58 -6.22
CA LYS A 286 -5.05 -11.39 -7.44
C LYS A 286 -5.34 -10.58 -8.72
N THR A 287 -5.88 -9.36 -8.61
CA THR A 287 -6.53 -8.69 -9.74
C THR A 287 -5.71 -7.59 -10.42
N GLY A 288 -4.48 -7.30 -9.98
CA GLY A 288 -3.78 -6.10 -10.40
C GLY A 288 -2.35 -6.25 -10.91
N VAL A 289 -1.80 -7.45 -10.96
CA VAL A 289 -0.40 -7.63 -11.40
C VAL A 289 -0.35 -7.77 -12.92
N SER A 290 0.23 -6.77 -13.59
CA SER A 290 0.55 -6.92 -15.00
C SER A 290 1.63 -7.98 -15.17
N MET A 291 1.33 -9.05 -15.90
CA MET A 291 2.29 -10.07 -16.32
C MET A 291 3.00 -9.70 -17.62
N ASP A 292 2.86 -8.45 -18.05
CA ASP A 292 3.50 -7.90 -19.23
C ASP A 292 4.85 -7.29 -18.85
N ILE A 293 5.92 -7.84 -19.40
CA ILE A 293 7.30 -7.49 -19.09
C ILE A 293 7.58 -6.00 -19.39
N GLU A 294 7.04 -5.49 -20.48
CA GLU A 294 7.24 -4.10 -20.90
C GLU A 294 6.53 -3.13 -19.95
N LYS A 295 5.31 -3.47 -19.50
CA LYS A 295 4.58 -2.67 -18.51
C LYS A 295 5.23 -2.66 -17.13
N MET A 296 6.07 -3.66 -16.84
CA MET A 296 6.88 -3.68 -15.63
C MET A 296 8.07 -2.72 -15.69
N GLY A 297 8.37 -2.19 -16.89
CA GLY A 297 9.46 -1.25 -17.13
C GLY A 297 10.79 -1.91 -17.49
N ILE A 298 10.74 -3.15 -17.99
CA ILE A 298 11.89 -3.82 -18.62
C ILE A 298 11.88 -3.42 -20.09
N THR A 299 12.86 -2.64 -20.51
CA THR A 299 12.92 -2.06 -21.85
C THR A 299 14.33 -2.13 -22.45
N GLY A 300 14.48 -1.81 -23.72
CA GLY A 300 15.76 -1.63 -24.39
C GLY A 300 16.72 -2.82 -24.25
N ARG A 301 17.93 -2.55 -23.81
CA ARG A 301 18.99 -3.57 -23.66
C ARG A 301 18.61 -4.68 -22.68
N ALA A 302 17.98 -4.31 -21.54
CA ALA A 302 17.55 -5.29 -20.55
C ALA A 302 16.49 -6.25 -21.12
N LEU A 303 15.54 -5.75 -21.90
CA LEU A 303 14.51 -6.59 -22.54
C LEU A 303 15.14 -7.54 -23.57
N ARG A 304 16.07 -7.05 -24.39
CA ARG A 304 16.77 -7.90 -25.39
C ARG A 304 17.58 -9.00 -24.73
N SER A 305 18.34 -8.68 -23.69
CA SER A 305 19.13 -9.61 -22.89
C SER A 305 18.27 -10.72 -22.30
N ILE A 306 17.20 -10.34 -21.60
CA ILE A 306 16.28 -11.29 -20.97
C ILE A 306 15.57 -12.16 -22.04
N THR A 307 15.10 -11.56 -23.15
CA THR A 307 14.44 -12.30 -24.23
C THR A 307 15.38 -13.34 -24.84
N ALA A 308 16.63 -12.96 -25.15
CA ALA A 308 17.63 -13.91 -25.64
C ALA A 308 17.93 -15.03 -24.62
N GLY A 309 17.90 -14.71 -23.31
CA GLY A 309 18.10 -15.70 -22.25
C GLY A 309 16.98 -16.71 -22.12
N ILE A 310 15.72 -16.31 -22.24
CA ILE A 310 14.55 -17.22 -22.14
C ILE A 310 14.30 -18.03 -23.41
N GLU A 311 14.85 -17.64 -24.55
CA GLU A 311 14.79 -18.37 -25.81
C GLU A 311 15.82 -19.53 -25.87
N ARG A 312 16.77 -19.58 -24.95
CA ARG A 312 17.70 -20.72 -24.85
C ARG A 312 16.97 -21.98 -24.37
N PRO A 313 17.27 -23.14 -24.94
CA PRO A 313 16.55 -24.37 -24.60
C PRO A 313 16.80 -24.83 -23.16
N ASN A 314 17.92 -24.45 -22.56
CA ASN A 314 18.30 -24.80 -21.19
C ASN A 314 19.20 -23.76 -20.56
N GLY A 315 19.46 -23.90 -19.30
CA GLY A 315 20.31 -22.98 -18.52
C GLY A 315 19.52 -22.31 -17.39
N MET A 316 20.13 -21.31 -16.76
CA MET A 316 19.53 -20.65 -15.59
C MET A 316 19.35 -19.15 -15.84
N ILE A 317 18.19 -18.64 -15.41
CA ILE A 317 17.89 -17.21 -15.33
C ILE A 317 17.64 -16.89 -13.87
N LEU A 318 18.48 -16.06 -13.29
CA LEU A 318 18.45 -15.76 -11.86
C LEU A 318 18.12 -14.29 -11.61
N THR A 319 17.24 -14.05 -10.65
CA THR A 319 16.85 -12.69 -10.26
C THR A 319 17.32 -12.39 -8.84
N SER A 320 17.93 -11.25 -8.63
CA SER A 320 18.39 -10.76 -7.33
C SER A 320 17.63 -9.54 -6.85
N GLY A 321 17.59 -9.36 -5.55
CA GLY A 321 17.02 -8.19 -4.90
C GLY A 321 16.48 -8.50 -3.50
N PRO A 322 16.21 -7.48 -2.68
CA PRO A 322 15.60 -7.65 -1.37
C PRO A 322 14.15 -8.15 -1.47
N THR A 323 13.59 -8.51 -0.34
CA THR A 323 12.17 -8.81 -0.22
C THR A 323 11.32 -7.61 -0.69
N GLY A 324 10.30 -7.89 -1.49
CA GLY A 324 9.42 -6.84 -2.03
C GLY A 324 9.99 -6.07 -3.23
N SER A 325 11.11 -6.49 -3.82
CA SER A 325 11.65 -5.90 -5.06
C SER A 325 10.91 -6.36 -6.34
N GLY A 326 9.94 -7.28 -6.23
CA GLY A 326 9.15 -7.76 -7.36
C GLY A 326 9.75 -8.95 -8.12
N LYS A 327 10.73 -9.68 -7.54
CA LYS A 327 11.39 -10.83 -8.18
C LYS A 327 10.41 -11.89 -8.68
N SER A 328 9.54 -12.39 -7.82
CA SER A 328 8.54 -13.41 -8.19
C SER A 328 7.62 -12.93 -9.31
N THR A 329 7.19 -11.65 -9.25
CA THR A 329 6.36 -11.05 -10.31
C THR A 329 7.09 -11.04 -11.66
N THR A 330 8.40 -10.71 -11.66
CA THR A 330 9.23 -10.75 -12.86
C THR A 330 9.35 -12.18 -13.37
N LEU A 331 9.67 -13.16 -12.52
CA LEU A 331 9.74 -14.57 -12.95
C LEU A 331 8.39 -15.07 -13.51
N TYR A 332 7.27 -14.72 -12.88
CA TYR A 332 5.95 -15.07 -13.41
C TYR A 332 5.69 -14.45 -14.79
N ALA A 333 6.11 -13.20 -15.02
CA ALA A 333 5.98 -12.56 -16.33
C ALA A 333 6.86 -13.25 -17.39
N LEU A 334 8.08 -13.68 -17.04
CA LEU A 334 8.96 -14.45 -17.93
C LEU A 334 8.36 -15.80 -18.28
N ILE A 335 7.88 -16.53 -17.27
CA ILE A 335 7.22 -17.82 -17.45
C ILE A 335 5.96 -17.69 -18.31
N GLN A 336 5.14 -16.66 -18.06
CA GLN A 336 3.95 -16.41 -18.87
C GLN A 336 4.27 -16.12 -20.34
N LYS A 337 5.43 -15.51 -20.62
CA LYS A 337 5.88 -15.20 -21.99
C LYS A 337 6.28 -16.47 -22.77
N ILE A 338 6.86 -17.45 -22.10
CA ILE A 338 7.32 -18.71 -22.75
C ILE A 338 6.28 -19.83 -22.68
N LYS A 339 5.22 -19.65 -21.89
CA LYS A 339 4.19 -20.67 -21.70
C LYS A 339 3.48 -21.01 -23.02
N SER A 340 3.42 -22.30 -23.34
CA SER A 340 2.61 -22.87 -24.42
C SER A 340 2.01 -24.19 -23.97
N GLU A 341 1.13 -24.78 -24.77
CA GLU A 341 0.57 -26.12 -24.52
C GLU A 341 1.61 -27.24 -24.72
N GLU A 342 2.71 -26.94 -25.40
CA GLU A 342 3.79 -27.88 -25.73
C GLU A 342 4.89 -27.91 -24.66
N ILE A 343 4.84 -27.03 -23.64
CA ILE A 343 5.89 -26.89 -22.63
C ILE A 343 5.36 -27.23 -21.25
N ASN A 344 5.96 -28.21 -20.59
CA ASN A 344 5.64 -28.55 -19.20
C ASN A 344 6.41 -27.65 -18.24
N ILE A 345 5.70 -26.74 -17.58
CA ILE A 345 6.24 -25.78 -16.61
C ILE A 345 5.85 -26.21 -15.20
N VAL A 346 6.84 -26.40 -14.34
CA VAL A 346 6.62 -26.77 -12.93
C VAL A 346 7.31 -25.76 -12.03
N THR A 347 6.61 -25.26 -11.03
CA THR A 347 7.17 -24.33 -10.03
C THR A 347 7.20 -24.95 -8.64
N LEU A 348 8.15 -24.51 -7.81
CA LEU A 348 8.28 -24.85 -6.40
C LEU A 348 8.48 -23.59 -5.59
N GLU A 349 7.52 -23.25 -4.73
CA GLU A 349 7.39 -21.93 -4.14
C GLU A 349 7.12 -21.98 -2.63
N ASP A 350 7.52 -20.94 -1.89
CA ASP A 350 7.31 -20.82 -0.45
C ASP A 350 6.83 -19.40 -0.07
N PRO A 351 5.51 -19.16 -0.15
CA PRO A 351 4.48 -19.98 -0.78
C PRO A 351 4.15 -19.53 -2.22
N VAL A 352 3.18 -20.20 -2.87
CA VAL A 352 2.61 -19.74 -4.15
C VAL A 352 1.92 -18.38 -3.94
N GLU A 353 2.39 -17.34 -4.65
CA GLU A 353 1.84 -15.98 -4.52
C GLU A 353 0.58 -15.79 -5.38
N TYR A 354 0.59 -16.28 -6.62
CA TYR A 354 -0.51 -16.21 -7.57
C TYR A 354 -0.71 -17.53 -8.26
N LYS A 355 -1.96 -17.99 -8.37
CA LYS A 355 -2.29 -19.20 -9.15
C LYS A 355 -2.26 -18.87 -10.64
N MET A 356 -1.47 -19.61 -11.38
CA MET A 356 -1.31 -19.44 -12.83
C MET A 356 -1.93 -20.64 -13.57
N ALA A 357 -2.95 -20.37 -14.39
CA ALA A 357 -3.57 -21.43 -15.18
C ALA A 357 -2.54 -22.06 -16.15
N GLY A 358 -2.54 -23.38 -16.28
CA GLY A 358 -1.63 -24.12 -17.16
C GLY A 358 -0.17 -24.16 -16.72
N ILE A 359 0.10 -23.99 -15.41
CA ILE A 359 1.39 -24.18 -14.77
C ILE A 359 1.19 -25.06 -13.54
N ASN A 360 2.04 -26.04 -13.36
CA ASN A 360 2.03 -26.94 -12.22
C ASN A 360 2.77 -26.30 -11.05
N GLN A 361 2.05 -25.67 -10.12
CA GLN A 361 2.62 -24.94 -8.99
C GLN A 361 2.61 -25.81 -7.73
N ILE A 362 3.78 -26.10 -7.18
CA ILE A 362 3.98 -26.86 -5.95
C ILE A 362 4.36 -25.90 -4.83
N GLN A 363 3.65 -25.96 -3.71
CA GLN A 363 4.00 -25.20 -2.53
C GLN A 363 4.81 -26.04 -1.55
N VAL A 364 5.92 -25.50 -1.07
CA VAL A 364 6.74 -26.08 0.00
C VAL A 364 5.88 -26.30 1.25
N ASN A 365 6.09 -27.44 1.90
CA ASN A 365 5.46 -27.80 3.18
C ASN A 365 6.49 -28.53 4.04
N VAL A 366 7.23 -27.79 4.83
CA VAL A 366 8.33 -28.30 5.66
C VAL A 366 7.83 -29.31 6.68
N ASP A 367 6.63 -29.11 7.24
CA ASP A 367 6.02 -30.02 8.22
C ASP A 367 5.72 -31.41 7.62
N ALA A 368 5.42 -31.45 6.33
CA ALA A 368 5.22 -32.68 5.58
C ALA A 368 6.52 -33.21 4.95
N GLY A 369 7.68 -32.60 5.19
CA GLY A 369 8.97 -32.97 4.61
C GLY A 369 9.17 -32.51 3.16
N LEU A 370 8.26 -31.72 2.60
CA LEU A 370 8.38 -31.15 1.26
C LEU A 370 9.18 -29.83 1.34
N THR A 371 10.50 -29.94 1.23
CA THR A 371 11.45 -28.82 1.18
C THR A 371 11.74 -28.43 -0.27
N PHE A 372 12.49 -27.32 -0.51
CA PHE A 372 12.96 -26.96 -1.85
C PHE A 372 13.80 -28.07 -2.48
N ALA A 373 14.73 -28.68 -1.74
CA ALA A 373 15.57 -29.75 -2.25
C ALA A 373 14.76 -31.02 -2.57
N SER A 374 13.90 -31.49 -1.66
CA SER A 374 13.08 -32.69 -1.89
C SER A 374 12.05 -32.49 -3.00
N GLY A 375 11.44 -31.31 -3.07
CA GLY A 375 10.50 -30.90 -4.12
C GLY A 375 11.15 -30.88 -5.49
N LEU A 376 12.33 -30.24 -5.61
CA LEU A 376 13.07 -30.14 -6.87
C LEU A 376 13.50 -31.54 -7.40
N ARG A 377 13.96 -32.45 -6.52
CA ARG A 377 14.21 -33.84 -6.92
C ARG A 377 12.94 -34.54 -7.45
N SER A 378 11.77 -34.21 -6.91
CA SER A 378 10.51 -34.77 -7.40
C SER A 378 10.15 -34.19 -8.76
N ILE A 379 10.30 -32.88 -8.95
CA ILE A 379 10.01 -32.16 -10.20
C ILE A 379 10.82 -32.74 -11.35
N LEU A 380 12.11 -33.00 -11.16
CA LEU A 380 13.00 -33.56 -12.19
C LEU A 380 12.59 -34.98 -12.68
N ARG A 381 11.61 -35.61 -12.05
CA ARG A 381 11.00 -36.86 -12.49
C ARG A 381 9.61 -36.69 -13.13
N GLN A 382 9.18 -35.45 -13.32
CA GLN A 382 7.87 -35.11 -13.90
C GLN A 382 7.98 -34.63 -15.34
N ASP A 383 9.10 -34.92 -16.00
CA ASP A 383 9.39 -34.53 -17.39
C ASP A 383 9.14 -33.01 -17.62
N PRO A 384 9.75 -32.12 -16.83
CA PRO A 384 9.58 -30.68 -17.01
C PRO A 384 10.51 -30.15 -18.12
N ASP A 385 10.04 -29.19 -18.92
CA ASP A 385 10.90 -28.39 -19.80
C ASP A 385 11.44 -27.17 -19.05
N VAL A 386 10.59 -26.58 -18.20
CA VAL A 386 10.88 -25.37 -17.44
C VAL A 386 10.62 -25.61 -15.95
N VAL A 387 11.60 -25.27 -15.14
CA VAL A 387 11.52 -25.37 -13.68
C VAL A 387 11.70 -24.00 -13.06
N MET A 388 10.80 -23.59 -12.18
CA MET A 388 10.99 -22.43 -11.34
C MET A 388 11.17 -22.85 -9.88
N VAL A 389 12.29 -22.47 -9.28
CA VAL A 389 12.55 -22.61 -7.85
C VAL A 389 12.39 -21.22 -7.23
N GLY A 390 11.42 -21.04 -6.34
CA GLY A 390 11.07 -19.72 -5.78
C GLY A 390 12.29 -18.97 -5.25
N GLU A 391 13.17 -19.66 -4.53
CA GLU A 391 14.45 -19.12 -4.10
C GLU A 391 15.48 -20.21 -3.82
N ILE A 392 16.76 -19.85 -3.97
CA ILE A 392 17.91 -20.69 -3.58
C ILE A 392 18.50 -20.13 -2.29
N ARG A 393 18.35 -20.89 -1.18
CA ARG A 393 18.88 -20.52 0.14
C ARG A 393 20.09 -21.32 0.58
N ASP A 394 20.23 -22.55 0.08
CA ASP A 394 21.20 -23.54 0.53
C ASP A 394 21.93 -24.21 -0.64
N SER A 395 23.05 -24.85 -0.33
CA SER A 395 23.94 -25.51 -1.32
C SER A 395 23.29 -26.70 -2.00
N GLU A 396 22.38 -27.41 -1.31
CA GLU A 396 21.72 -28.58 -1.87
C GLU A 396 20.75 -28.17 -2.98
N THR A 397 19.89 -27.17 -2.70
CA THR A 397 18.97 -26.59 -3.69
C THR A 397 19.73 -25.97 -4.87
N ALA A 398 20.85 -25.26 -4.60
CA ALA A 398 21.71 -24.68 -5.63
C ALA A 398 22.27 -25.75 -6.56
N SER A 399 22.84 -26.84 -5.99
CA SER A 399 23.41 -27.96 -6.76
C SER A 399 22.36 -28.65 -7.63
N LEU A 400 21.16 -28.89 -7.12
CA LEU A 400 20.07 -29.49 -7.88
C LEU A 400 19.57 -28.58 -9.01
N ALA A 401 19.49 -27.27 -8.79
CA ALA A 401 19.13 -26.29 -9.82
C ALA A 401 20.15 -26.25 -10.97
N VAL A 402 21.46 -26.25 -10.64
CA VAL A 402 22.54 -26.31 -11.63
C VAL A 402 22.48 -27.63 -12.39
N GLN A 403 22.26 -28.78 -11.72
CA GLN A 403 22.12 -30.07 -12.37
C GLN A 403 20.92 -30.09 -13.34
N ALA A 404 19.78 -29.55 -12.94
CA ALA A 404 18.63 -29.41 -13.82
C ALA A 404 18.98 -28.64 -15.09
N ALA A 405 19.66 -27.49 -14.96
CA ALA A 405 20.09 -26.68 -16.09
C ALA A 405 21.08 -27.42 -17.02
N LEU A 406 22.00 -28.21 -16.46
CA LEU A 406 22.95 -29.02 -17.23
C LEU A 406 22.26 -30.18 -17.98
N THR A 407 21.18 -30.72 -17.41
CA THR A 407 20.46 -31.88 -17.99
C THR A 407 19.34 -31.47 -18.95
N GLY A 408 19.30 -30.24 -19.40
CA GLY A 408 18.44 -29.80 -20.50
C GLY A 408 17.23 -28.97 -20.11
N HIS A 409 17.11 -28.54 -18.85
CA HIS A 409 15.95 -27.76 -18.38
C HIS A 409 16.28 -26.26 -18.34
N LEU A 410 15.30 -25.43 -18.64
CA LEU A 410 15.38 -24.00 -18.38
C LEU A 410 14.93 -23.70 -16.93
N VAL A 411 15.86 -23.18 -16.12
CA VAL A 411 15.65 -23.00 -14.68
C VAL A 411 15.54 -21.53 -14.31
N PHE A 412 14.46 -21.15 -13.64
CA PHE A 412 14.26 -19.83 -13.08
C PHE A 412 14.40 -19.88 -11.56
N SER A 413 15.12 -18.91 -10.97
CA SER A 413 15.16 -18.81 -9.51
C SER A 413 15.49 -17.41 -9.02
N THR A 414 15.39 -17.21 -7.70
CA THR A 414 15.79 -15.96 -7.05
C THR A 414 16.87 -16.19 -6.01
N LEU A 415 17.69 -15.15 -5.82
CA LEU A 415 18.63 -15.06 -4.70
C LEU A 415 18.48 -13.71 -3.98
N HIS A 416 18.84 -13.69 -2.71
CA HIS A 416 18.88 -12.47 -1.91
C HIS A 416 20.29 -11.88 -1.96
N THR A 417 20.60 -11.16 -3.03
CA THR A 417 21.82 -10.36 -3.19
C THR A 417 21.46 -8.91 -3.55
N ASN A 418 22.40 -7.99 -3.39
CA ASN A 418 22.13 -6.58 -3.61
C ASN A 418 22.23 -6.14 -5.08
N SER A 419 22.96 -6.88 -5.92
CA SER A 419 23.17 -6.57 -7.35
C SER A 419 23.14 -7.86 -8.18
N ALA A 420 23.01 -7.72 -9.51
CA ALA A 420 23.08 -8.85 -10.43
C ALA A 420 24.43 -9.59 -10.33
N ALA A 421 25.54 -8.86 -10.37
CA ALA A 421 26.88 -9.44 -10.24
C ALA A 421 27.11 -10.16 -8.91
N GLY A 422 26.42 -9.76 -7.84
CA GLY A 422 26.52 -10.39 -6.52
C GLY A 422 25.94 -11.82 -6.44
N ILE A 423 25.14 -12.23 -7.44
CA ILE A 423 24.64 -13.61 -7.54
C ILE A 423 25.79 -14.62 -7.69
N LEU A 424 26.80 -14.26 -8.49
CA LEU A 424 27.88 -15.16 -8.88
C LEU A 424 28.75 -15.57 -7.70
N PRO A 425 29.37 -14.67 -6.93
CA PRO A 425 30.10 -15.05 -5.72
C PRO A 425 29.20 -15.82 -4.72
N ARG A 426 27.92 -15.44 -4.60
CA ARG A 426 27.02 -16.11 -3.67
C ARG A 426 26.81 -17.59 -3.99
N LEU A 427 26.70 -17.97 -5.28
CA LEU A 427 26.60 -19.37 -5.69
C LEU A 427 27.94 -20.11 -5.51
N LEU A 428 29.06 -19.45 -5.75
CA LEU A 428 30.40 -20.01 -5.46
C LEU A 428 30.58 -20.27 -3.96
N ASP A 429 30.12 -19.37 -3.09
CA ASP A 429 30.14 -19.54 -1.63
C ASP A 429 29.22 -20.69 -1.16
N MET A 430 28.16 -21.00 -1.90
CA MET A 430 27.32 -22.19 -1.69
C MET A 430 27.97 -23.49 -2.16
N GLY A 431 29.20 -23.45 -2.67
CA GLY A 431 29.97 -24.61 -3.08
C GLY A 431 29.73 -25.07 -4.51
N ILE A 432 29.09 -24.25 -5.35
CA ILE A 432 28.94 -24.58 -6.77
C ILE A 432 30.27 -24.38 -7.49
N GLU A 433 30.67 -25.39 -8.26
CA GLU A 433 31.91 -25.33 -9.03
C GLU A 433 31.86 -24.24 -10.13
N PRO A 434 32.89 -23.41 -10.26
CA PRO A 434 32.88 -22.27 -11.19
C PRO A 434 32.57 -22.64 -12.63
N PHE A 435 33.09 -23.75 -13.12
CA PHE A 435 32.89 -24.19 -14.50
C PHE A 435 31.44 -24.66 -14.76
N LEU A 436 30.76 -25.24 -13.76
CA LEU A 436 29.36 -25.61 -13.85
C LEU A 436 28.49 -24.37 -13.90
N LEU A 437 28.80 -23.38 -13.04
CA LEU A 437 28.10 -22.13 -13.00
C LEU A 437 28.24 -21.36 -14.32
N ALA A 438 29.47 -21.26 -14.85
CA ALA A 438 29.76 -20.59 -16.12
C ALA A 438 29.00 -21.23 -17.30
N SER A 439 28.87 -22.55 -17.32
CA SER A 439 28.20 -23.28 -18.41
C SER A 439 26.68 -23.30 -18.32
N THR A 440 26.09 -22.95 -17.17
CA THR A 440 24.65 -23.05 -16.95
C THR A 440 23.94 -21.70 -16.89
N LEU A 441 24.61 -20.63 -16.51
CA LEU A 441 23.98 -19.32 -16.41
C LEU A 441 23.76 -18.69 -17.79
N ASN A 442 22.53 -18.25 -18.04
CA ASN A 442 22.17 -17.49 -19.24
C ASN A 442 22.18 -15.99 -18.94
N VAL A 443 21.40 -15.55 -17.96
CA VAL A 443 21.22 -14.15 -17.59
C VAL A 443 21.05 -14.03 -16.08
N VAL A 444 21.65 -12.99 -15.50
CA VAL A 444 21.38 -12.60 -14.13
C VAL A 444 20.77 -11.20 -14.10
N ILE A 445 19.72 -11.04 -13.28
CA ILE A 445 18.88 -9.84 -13.23
C ILE A 445 18.92 -9.28 -11.81
N GLY A 446 19.37 -8.03 -11.67
CA GLY A 446 19.22 -7.27 -10.44
C GLY A 446 17.97 -6.40 -10.49
N GLN A 447 17.20 -6.34 -9.40
CA GLN A 447 15.91 -5.65 -9.39
C GLN A 447 15.65 -4.87 -8.09
N ARG A 448 15.10 -3.66 -8.25
CA ARG A 448 14.54 -2.80 -7.20
C ARG A 448 13.20 -2.21 -7.66
N LEU A 449 12.41 -1.67 -6.74
CA LEU A 449 11.18 -0.94 -7.04
C LEU A 449 11.28 0.50 -6.56
N VAL A 450 10.92 1.44 -7.44
CA VAL A 450 10.71 2.86 -7.17
C VAL A 450 9.22 3.20 -7.29
N ARG A 451 8.77 4.24 -6.60
CA ARG A 451 7.41 4.76 -6.77
C ARG A 451 7.30 5.52 -8.09
N ARG A 452 6.16 5.37 -8.76
CA ARG A 452 5.87 6.11 -10.00
C ARG A 452 5.28 7.47 -9.66
N VAL A 453 5.75 8.49 -10.38
CA VAL A 453 5.12 9.82 -10.38
C VAL A 453 3.70 9.69 -10.95
N THR A 454 2.75 10.42 -10.37
CA THR A 454 1.36 10.43 -10.84
C THR A 454 1.21 11.07 -12.21
N GLU A 455 0.10 10.80 -12.89
CA GLU A 455 -0.23 11.45 -14.16
C GLU A 455 -0.38 12.98 -14.00
N LYS A 456 -1.00 13.41 -12.88
CA LYS A 456 -1.04 14.82 -12.49
C LYS A 456 0.33 15.20 -11.92
N ARG A 457 1.15 15.83 -12.75
CA ARG A 457 2.53 16.17 -12.44
C ARG A 457 2.90 17.54 -12.95
N GLU A 458 3.85 18.17 -12.29
CA GLU A 458 4.51 19.40 -12.70
C GLU A 458 5.86 19.07 -13.34
N LEU A 459 6.21 19.79 -14.39
CA LEU A 459 7.54 19.75 -14.97
C LEU A 459 8.35 20.94 -14.45
N TYR A 460 9.58 20.66 -14.03
CA TYR A 460 10.49 21.69 -13.55
C TYR A 460 11.88 21.50 -14.15
N LYS A 461 12.65 22.59 -14.21
CA LYS A 461 14.05 22.55 -14.63
C LYS A 461 14.90 22.00 -13.49
N SER A 462 15.75 21.03 -13.79
CA SER A 462 16.72 20.52 -12.79
C SER A 462 17.62 21.64 -12.28
N SER A 463 17.97 21.56 -11.01
CA SER A 463 19.04 22.39 -10.42
C SER A 463 20.42 21.95 -10.94
N ASP A 464 21.44 22.81 -10.77
CA ASP A 464 22.82 22.49 -11.13
C ASP A 464 23.33 21.18 -10.48
N ILE A 465 22.91 20.93 -9.23
CA ILE A 465 23.26 19.71 -8.50
C ILE A 465 22.62 18.49 -9.15
N GLU A 466 21.33 18.57 -9.49
CA GLU A 466 20.60 17.49 -10.15
C GLU A 466 21.16 17.23 -11.55
N THR A 467 21.43 18.29 -12.33
CA THR A 467 22.04 18.18 -13.67
C THR A 467 23.39 17.49 -13.63
N LYS A 468 24.29 17.93 -12.73
CA LYS A 468 25.60 17.28 -12.52
C LYS A 468 25.45 15.83 -12.05
N GLY A 469 24.48 15.56 -11.17
CA GLY A 469 24.19 14.21 -10.70
C GLY A 469 23.71 13.27 -11.82
N ILE A 470 22.83 13.75 -12.70
CA ILE A 470 22.36 13.01 -13.88
C ILE A 470 23.54 12.76 -14.83
N ASN A 471 24.29 13.79 -15.20
CA ASN A 471 25.43 13.68 -16.10
C ASN A 471 26.52 12.75 -15.56
N GLY A 472 26.79 12.76 -14.25
CA GLY A 472 27.75 11.86 -13.62
C GLY A 472 27.37 10.38 -13.67
N ILE A 473 26.08 10.06 -13.83
CA ILE A 473 25.58 8.69 -13.84
C ILE A 473 25.31 8.20 -15.26
N ILE A 474 24.67 9.02 -16.10
CA ILE A 474 24.20 8.61 -17.43
C ILE A 474 24.69 9.52 -18.58
N GLY A 475 25.48 10.56 -18.30
CA GLY A 475 25.89 11.52 -19.34
C GLY A 475 26.56 10.88 -20.55
N ASP A 476 27.33 9.80 -20.33
CA ASP A 476 28.04 9.09 -21.40
C ASP A 476 27.16 8.20 -22.27
N ILE A 477 25.98 7.82 -21.77
CA ILE A 477 25.02 6.98 -22.48
C ILE A 477 23.85 7.77 -23.07
N LEU A 478 23.69 9.05 -22.73
CA LEU A 478 22.70 9.93 -23.33
C LEU A 478 23.06 10.30 -24.76
N PRO A 479 22.07 10.69 -25.61
CA PRO A 479 22.34 11.26 -26.91
C PRO A 479 23.29 12.46 -26.79
N GLN A 480 24.32 12.52 -27.61
CA GLN A 480 25.26 13.64 -27.61
C GLN A 480 24.87 14.74 -28.59
N THR A 481 24.07 14.39 -29.59
CA THR A 481 23.54 15.30 -30.62
C THR A 481 22.06 14.98 -30.88
N ASP A 482 21.32 15.92 -31.48
CA ASP A 482 19.93 15.69 -31.90
C ASP A 482 19.80 14.52 -32.89
N ALA A 483 20.81 14.29 -33.72
CA ALA A 483 20.85 13.17 -34.65
C ALA A 483 20.89 11.80 -33.97
N ASP A 484 21.45 11.73 -32.76
CA ASP A 484 21.59 10.49 -31.99
C ASP A 484 20.33 10.13 -31.22
N VAL A 485 19.41 11.09 -30.99
CA VAL A 485 18.25 10.92 -30.09
C VAL A 485 17.43 9.68 -30.45
N ALA A 486 17.07 9.52 -31.71
CA ALA A 486 16.22 8.40 -32.14
C ALA A 486 16.92 7.05 -31.87
N LYS A 487 18.18 6.91 -32.29
CA LYS A 487 18.97 5.67 -32.16
C LYS A 487 19.22 5.30 -30.70
N VAL A 488 19.64 6.27 -29.87
CA VAL A 488 19.95 6.04 -28.47
C VAL A 488 18.67 5.76 -27.67
N SER A 489 17.58 6.49 -27.96
CA SER A 489 16.28 6.26 -27.33
C SER A 489 15.73 4.87 -27.60
N GLU A 490 15.85 4.39 -28.85
CA GLU A 490 15.44 3.03 -29.22
C GLU A 490 16.33 1.98 -28.54
N ASP A 491 17.66 2.16 -28.55
CA ASP A 491 18.60 1.22 -27.94
C ASP A 491 18.36 1.07 -26.43
N LEU A 492 18.19 2.19 -25.73
CA LEU A 492 17.94 2.21 -24.30
C LEU A 492 16.48 1.87 -23.93
N GLY A 493 15.55 1.96 -24.91
CA GLY A 493 14.13 1.66 -24.72
C GLY A 493 13.35 2.77 -24.01
N TYR A 494 13.81 4.01 -24.10
CA TYR A 494 13.18 5.19 -23.52
C TYR A 494 12.92 6.23 -24.62
N PRO A 495 11.68 6.37 -25.09
CA PRO A 495 11.35 7.30 -26.16
C PRO A 495 11.58 8.77 -25.73
N GLY A 496 12.20 9.55 -26.62
CA GLY A 496 12.36 10.99 -26.41
C GLY A 496 13.35 11.37 -25.31
N LEU A 497 14.43 10.61 -25.14
CA LEU A 497 15.52 11.01 -24.25
C LEU A 497 16.10 12.36 -24.70
N PRO A 498 16.40 13.28 -23.76
CA PRO A 498 17.03 14.56 -24.10
C PRO A 498 18.48 14.35 -24.52
N VAL A 499 19.00 15.26 -25.34
CA VAL A 499 20.43 15.41 -25.58
C VAL A 499 21.12 15.77 -24.26
N ARG A 500 22.33 15.29 -24.04
CA ARG A 500 23.14 15.66 -22.88
C ARG A 500 23.24 17.19 -22.78
N SER A 501 22.94 17.69 -21.60
CA SER A 501 22.95 19.13 -21.30
C SER A 501 23.71 19.38 -20.01
N ASP A 502 24.52 20.44 -19.99
CA ASP A 502 25.18 20.92 -18.79
C ASP A 502 24.37 22.04 -18.11
N GLU A 503 23.29 22.54 -18.75
CA GLU A 503 22.43 23.60 -18.21
C GLU A 503 21.31 23.00 -17.33
N TYR A 504 20.39 22.26 -17.90
CA TYR A 504 19.28 21.62 -17.16
C TYR A 504 18.61 20.52 -17.97
N TYR A 505 17.86 19.69 -17.26
CA TYR A 505 16.88 18.74 -17.80
C TYR A 505 15.47 19.09 -17.31
N MET A 506 14.46 18.78 -18.10
CA MET A 506 13.07 18.87 -17.65
C MET A 506 12.73 17.60 -16.85
N LEU A 507 12.47 17.77 -15.56
CA LEU A 507 12.14 16.69 -14.63
C LEU A 507 10.67 16.77 -14.21
N ALA A 508 10.10 15.64 -13.80
CA ALA A 508 8.73 15.55 -13.36
C ALA A 508 8.64 15.43 -11.83
N LYS A 509 7.67 16.15 -11.23
CA LYS A 509 7.30 16.02 -9.82
C LYS A 509 5.80 15.83 -9.73
N GLY A 510 5.36 14.77 -9.05
CA GLY A 510 3.94 14.50 -8.85
C GLY A 510 3.30 15.50 -7.91
N ILE A 511 2.04 15.85 -8.19
CA ILE A 511 1.24 16.71 -7.33
C ILE A 511 0.78 15.89 -6.12
N ASN A 512 1.08 16.39 -4.93
CA ASN A 512 0.63 15.78 -3.68
C ASN A 512 -0.87 15.99 -3.51
N THR A 513 -1.62 14.90 -3.45
CA THR A 513 -3.06 14.90 -3.17
C THR A 513 -3.39 13.81 -2.14
N LYS A 514 -4.62 13.78 -1.64
CA LYS A 514 -5.08 12.69 -0.76
C LYS A 514 -4.97 11.31 -1.40
N GLU A 515 -5.31 11.22 -2.69
CA GLU A 515 -5.26 9.97 -3.46
C GLU A 515 -3.83 9.58 -3.85
N THR A 516 -2.93 10.55 -3.90
CA THR A 516 -1.54 10.41 -4.35
C THR A 516 -0.56 11.08 -3.37
N PRO A 517 -0.46 10.58 -2.13
CA PRO A 517 0.37 11.18 -1.11
C PRO A 517 1.85 11.25 -1.51
N GLY A 518 2.42 12.47 -1.45
CA GLY A 518 3.77 12.73 -1.93
C GLY A 518 3.88 12.81 -3.46
N GLY A 519 2.76 12.77 -4.21
CA GLY A 519 2.74 12.81 -5.67
C GLY A 519 3.11 11.49 -6.35
N TYR A 520 2.96 10.35 -5.64
CA TYR A 520 3.27 9.03 -6.19
C TYR A 520 2.05 8.12 -6.18
N LYS A 521 1.96 7.25 -7.21
CA LYS A 521 0.95 6.20 -7.31
C LYS A 521 1.49 4.99 -8.08
N GLY A 522 1.54 3.84 -7.43
CA GLY A 522 2.09 2.61 -7.99
C GLY A 522 3.62 2.59 -8.00
N ARG A 523 4.18 1.54 -8.58
CA ARG A 523 5.62 1.28 -8.59
C ARG A 523 6.12 0.96 -10.00
N ALA A 524 7.41 1.16 -10.25
CA ALA A 524 8.13 0.74 -11.43
C ALA A 524 9.39 -0.02 -11.02
N GLY A 525 9.79 -1.02 -11.80
CA GLY A 525 11.04 -1.73 -11.59
C GLY A 525 12.24 -0.89 -12.01
N LEU A 526 13.37 -1.07 -11.33
CA LEU A 526 14.71 -0.75 -11.81
C LEU A 526 15.41 -2.06 -12.09
N TYR A 527 16.03 -2.16 -13.24
CA TYR A 527 16.63 -3.40 -13.72
C TYR A 527 18.10 -3.22 -14.11
N GLU A 528 18.88 -4.24 -13.81
CA GLU A 528 20.27 -4.40 -14.18
C GLU A 528 20.41 -5.84 -14.67
N THR A 529 20.80 -6.05 -15.94
CA THR A 529 20.92 -7.37 -16.53
C THR A 529 22.36 -7.62 -16.98
N ILE A 530 22.86 -8.81 -16.68
CA ILE A 530 24.18 -9.27 -17.15
C ILE A 530 23.95 -10.53 -17.95
N ASP A 531 24.29 -10.48 -19.25
CA ASP A 531 24.40 -11.66 -20.11
C ASP A 531 25.66 -12.43 -19.72
N VAL A 532 25.50 -13.73 -19.50
CA VAL A 532 26.64 -14.60 -19.19
C VAL A 532 27.22 -15.15 -20.50
N ASP A 533 27.95 -14.28 -21.20
CA ASP A 533 28.69 -14.61 -22.40
C ASP A 533 30.07 -15.21 -22.06
N GLU A 534 30.84 -15.59 -23.10
CA GLU A 534 32.16 -16.24 -22.94
C GLU A 534 33.15 -15.43 -22.06
N ASP A 535 33.11 -14.10 -22.10
CA ASP A 535 34.04 -13.30 -21.32
C ASP A 535 33.63 -13.22 -19.85
N ILE A 536 32.32 -13.12 -19.58
CA ILE A 536 31.78 -13.23 -18.21
C ILE A 536 32.04 -14.63 -17.67
N GLN A 537 31.84 -15.69 -18.49
CA GLN A 537 32.15 -17.06 -18.10
C GLN A 537 33.63 -17.24 -17.67
N LYS A 538 34.59 -16.64 -18.40
CA LYS A 538 36.00 -16.65 -18.01
C LYS A 538 36.24 -16.02 -16.64
N LEU A 539 35.56 -14.90 -16.35
CA LEU A 539 35.62 -14.27 -15.03
C LEU A 539 34.99 -15.14 -13.93
N ILE A 540 33.89 -15.83 -14.21
CA ILE A 540 33.30 -16.79 -13.26
C ILE A 540 34.27 -17.92 -12.94
N VAL A 541 34.90 -18.52 -13.98
CA VAL A 541 35.85 -19.62 -13.83
C VAL A 541 37.07 -19.16 -13.03
N SER A 542 37.56 -17.93 -13.24
CA SER A 542 38.65 -17.36 -12.46
C SER A 542 38.27 -16.89 -11.06
N ARG A 543 37.00 -17.05 -10.63
CA ARG A 543 36.45 -16.59 -9.34
C ARG A 543 36.64 -15.07 -9.16
N ALA A 544 36.43 -14.29 -10.22
CA ALA A 544 36.52 -12.84 -10.19
C ALA A 544 35.49 -12.24 -9.22
N THR A 545 35.78 -11.09 -8.68
CA THR A 545 34.89 -10.34 -7.78
C THR A 545 33.68 -9.80 -8.50
N SER A 546 32.59 -9.53 -7.77
CA SER A 546 31.39 -8.89 -8.34
C SER A 546 31.71 -7.53 -8.99
N ALA A 547 32.71 -6.80 -8.50
CA ALA A 547 33.16 -5.52 -9.06
C ALA A 547 33.82 -5.69 -10.43
N GLU A 548 34.68 -6.71 -10.60
CA GLU A 548 35.31 -7.02 -11.87
C GLU A 548 34.32 -7.47 -12.91
N ILE A 549 33.37 -8.32 -12.51
CA ILE A 549 32.27 -8.79 -13.38
C ILE A 549 31.39 -7.62 -13.82
N MET A 550 31.02 -6.73 -12.89
CA MET A 550 30.20 -5.56 -13.21
C MET A 550 30.96 -4.58 -14.12
N ARG A 551 32.26 -4.39 -13.91
CA ARG A 551 33.07 -3.54 -14.78
C ARG A 551 33.03 -4.03 -16.21
N LEU A 552 33.33 -5.33 -16.45
CA LEU A 552 33.29 -5.91 -17.80
C LEU A 552 31.85 -5.86 -18.39
N ALA A 553 30.83 -6.15 -17.59
CA ALA A 553 29.45 -6.07 -18.05
C ALA A 553 29.09 -4.64 -18.51
N ARG A 554 29.52 -3.61 -17.79
CA ARG A 554 29.33 -2.19 -18.19
C ARG A 554 30.09 -1.84 -19.47
N GLU A 555 31.31 -2.30 -19.65
CA GLU A 555 32.07 -2.14 -20.89
C GLU A 555 31.35 -2.77 -22.10
N LYS A 556 30.57 -3.85 -21.86
CA LYS A 556 29.71 -4.51 -22.86
C LYS A 556 28.33 -3.88 -23.01
N GLY A 557 28.02 -2.83 -22.26
CA GLY A 557 26.79 -2.07 -22.41
C GLY A 557 25.69 -2.41 -21.40
N THR A 558 25.97 -3.17 -20.35
CA THR A 558 25.03 -3.34 -19.25
C THR A 558 24.68 -2.00 -18.62
N ILE A 559 23.38 -1.75 -18.46
CA ILE A 559 22.85 -0.59 -17.75
C ILE A 559 22.68 -0.97 -16.28
N THR A 560 23.31 -0.23 -15.38
CA THR A 560 23.16 -0.46 -13.93
C THR A 560 21.78 -0.02 -13.45
N MET A 561 21.30 -0.55 -12.31
CA MET A 561 20.02 -0.13 -11.72
C MET A 561 19.94 1.38 -11.49
N ARG A 562 21.07 2.01 -11.14
CA ARG A 562 21.14 3.47 -10.93
C ARG A 562 21.01 4.24 -12.25
N GLN A 563 21.63 3.74 -13.32
CA GLN A 563 21.52 4.32 -14.66
C GLN A 563 20.08 4.15 -15.19
N ASP A 564 19.51 2.96 -15.08
CA ASP A 564 18.11 2.69 -15.45
C ASP A 564 17.14 3.61 -14.67
N GLY A 565 17.42 3.83 -13.38
CA GLY A 565 16.69 4.78 -12.55
C GLY A 565 16.74 6.21 -13.10
N MET A 566 17.92 6.71 -13.48
CA MET A 566 18.06 8.07 -14.04
C MET A 566 17.41 8.22 -15.42
N LEU A 567 17.46 7.19 -16.26
CA LEU A 567 16.70 7.16 -17.52
C LEU A 567 15.18 7.27 -17.27
N LYS A 568 14.68 6.59 -16.24
CA LYS A 568 13.26 6.68 -15.80
C LYS A 568 12.92 8.05 -15.19
N VAL A 569 13.89 8.73 -14.56
CA VAL A 569 13.71 10.12 -14.11
C VAL A 569 13.54 11.06 -15.30
N LEU A 570 14.42 10.98 -16.30
CA LEU A 570 14.31 11.80 -17.51
C LEU A 570 13.03 11.51 -18.30
N SER A 571 12.53 10.28 -18.27
CA SER A 571 11.25 9.89 -18.88
C SER A 571 10.03 10.28 -18.02
N GLY A 572 10.21 10.92 -16.86
CA GLY A 572 9.12 11.35 -15.97
C GLY A 572 8.38 10.20 -15.28
N ILE A 573 8.96 9.00 -15.19
CA ILE A 573 8.37 7.83 -14.56
C ILE A 573 8.54 7.89 -13.03
N THR A 574 9.70 8.35 -12.56
CA THR A 574 10.04 8.46 -11.14
C THR A 574 10.84 9.74 -10.86
N THR A 575 11.35 9.91 -9.67
CA THR A 575 12.16 11.07 -9.26
C THR A 575 13.57 10.65 -8.82
N MET A 576 14.52 11.58 -8.84
CA MET A 576 15.88 11.33 -8.33
C MET A 576 15.89 10.90 -6.87
N SER A 577 15.01 11.47 -6.05
CA SER A 577 14.91 11.09 -4.63
C SER A 577 14.51 9.63 -4.43
N GLU A 578 13.62 9.09 -5.29
CA GLU A 578 13.24 7.68 -5.25
C GLU A 578 14.38 6.76 -5.71
N VAL A 579 15.08 7.12 -6.79
CA VAL A 579 16.25 6.37 -7.27
C VAL A 579 17.33 6.34 -6.19
N ASN A 580 17.66 7.50 -5.61
CA ASN A 580 18.66 7.57 -4.53
C ASN A 580 18.23 6.77 -3.29
N ARG A 581 16.94 6.76 -2.92
CA ARG A 581 16.45 5.99 -1.78
C ARG A 581 16.69 4.48 -1.91
N VAL A 582 16.64 3.93 -3.13
CA VAL A 582 16.71 2.47 -3.35
C VAL A 582 17.99 1.98 -4.02
N ALA A 583 18.78 2.86 -4.61
CA ALA A 583 19.98 2.53 -5.39
C ALA A 583 21.23 3.32 -4.98
N SER A 584 21.23 4.00 -3.81
CA SER A 584 22.39 4.75 -3.29
C SER A 584 23.60 3.84 -3.00
N ASP A 585 23.34 2.62 -2.55
CA ASP A 585 24.38 1.69 -2.10
C ASP A 585 24.94 0.80 -3.24
N LEU A 586 24.52 1.06 -4.48
CA LEU A 586 24.90 0.32 -5.68
C LEU A 586 25.95 1.09 -6.52
N THR A 587 27.06 1.46 -5.88
CA THR A 587 28.21 2.12 -6.56
C THR A 587 29.18 1.10 -7.10
#